data_e9a575a4f0c8713eb8a07d55640dbefd
#
_entry.id   e9a575a4f0c8713eb8a07d55640dbefd
#
_cell.length_a   1.000
_cell.length_b   1.000
_cell.length_c   1.000
_cell.angle_alpha   90.00
_cell.angle_beta   90.00
_cell.angle_gamma   90.00
#
_symmetry.space_group_name_H-M   'P 1'
#
loop_
_entity.id
_entity.type
_entity.pdbx_description
1 polymer ?
#
loop_
_entity_poly.entity_id
_entity_poly.type
_entity_poly.pdbx_seq_one_letter_code
_entity_poly.pdbx_strand_id
1 'polypeptide(L)'
;TRVFTGAPLDFSIVVRKYLLSCVRFIQRNKTIFEAAPGTVAQSLEWAGLGEYIFQFGVDRIVAGDYKAYDKTMPPAFIMGAFKILRRMCEKSGNFSEKDLKVLDGITIDTAFPLVEFNGDLIQFFGSNPSGHPLTVIINSLVNSLYMRYAYIILNPEQESASFRKNVALLTYGDDNILTVSRNIDWYNHTTITQAFADIGLVYTMPDKEAESVPFLSLNQASFLKRSWVYDKDVGAYLAPLEHESIEKMLMVWVKSKSIVEEEQIISVVTSAVREYFFYGRDVYEEKRKLLSDMIIALNLDAWVKDSTFPTWETLFEDFFLNSEHALYTYENDFLNENPEN
;
A
#
# COMPACT_ATOMS: atom_id res chain seq x y z
N THR A 1 5.41 -19.89 7.39
CA THR A 1 4.38 -20.13 6.36
C THR A 1 3.16 -19.30 6.71
N ARG A 2 2.65 -18.50 5.77
CA ARG A 2 1.38 -17.77 5.96
C ARG A 2 0.26 -18.58 5.33
N VAL A 3 -0.80 -18.83 6.08
CA VAL A 3 -2.03 -19.45 5.58
C VAL A 3 -2.91 -18.33 5.01
N PHE A 4 -3.44 -18.52 3.84
CA PHE A 4 -4.40 -17.61 3.23
C PHE A 4 -5.68 -18.36 2.85
N THR A 5 -6.80 -17.66 2.86
CA THR A 5 -8.10 -18.19 2.46
C THR A 5 -8.39 -17.68 1.05
N GLY A 6 -8.49 -18.60 0.08
CA GLY A 6 -8.84 -18.28 -1.31
C GLY A 6 -10.34 -18.11 -1.49
N ALA A 7 -10.76 -17.12 -2.26
CA ALA A 7 -12.14 -16.99 -2.69
C ALA A 7 -12.44 -17.95 -3.87
N PRO A 8 -13.64 -18.51 -3.98
CA PRO A 8 -14.08 -19.27 -5.15
C PRO A 8 -13.96 -18.44 -6.44
N LEU A 9 -13.71 -19.12 -7.56
CA LEU A 9 -13.48 -18.43 -8.85
C LEU A 9 -14.71 -17.64 -9.30
N ASP A 10 -15.88 -18.21 -9.19
CA ASP A 10 -17.17 -17.59 -9.55
C ASP A 10 -17.44 -16.35 -8.70
N PHE A 11 -17.25 -16.43 -7.38
CA PHE A 11 -17.32 -15.28 -6.48
C PHE A 11 -16.31 -14.18 -6.89
N SER A 12 -15.07 -14.56 -7.19
CA SER A 12 -14.02 -13.62 -7.62
C SER A 12 -14.40 -12.91 -8.92
N ILE A 13 -15.02 -13.60 -9.89
CA ILE A 13 -15.51 -13.01 -11.14
C ILE A 13 -16.64 -12.00 -10.85
N VAL A 14 -17.60 -12.38 -10.00
CA VAL A 14 -18.72 -11.51 -9.63
C VAL A 14 -18.22 -10.23 -8.94
N VAL A 15 -17.34 -10.35 -7.94
CA VAL A 15 -16.76 -9.22 -7.23
C VAL A 15 -16.06 -8.27 -8.21
N ARG A 16 -15.23 -8.80 -9.11
CA ARG A 16 -14.52 -7.99 -10.12
C ARG A 16 -15.47 -7.31 -11.09
N LYS A 17 -16.50 -8.01 -11.56
CA LYS A 17 -17.52 -7.46 -12.45
C LYS A 17 -18.19 -6.21 -11.88
N TYR A 18 -18.52 -6.23 -10.58
CA TYR A 18 -19.27 -5.15 -9.96
C TYR A 18 -18.41 -4.04 -9.38
N LEU A 19 -17.18 -4.35 -8.93
CA LEU A 19 -16.39 -3.41 -8.11
C LEU A 19 -15.05 -2.99 -8.71
N LEU A 20 -14.63 -3.53 -9.87
CA LEU A 20 -13.32 -3.19 -10.43
C LEU A 20 -13.22 -1.71 -10.84
N SER A 21 -14.31 -1.11 -11.33
CA SER A 21 -14.38 0.34 -11.62
C SER A 21 -14.22 1.19 -10.36
N CYS A 22 -14.82 0.77 -9.24
CA CYS A 22 -14.63 1.42 -7.95
C CYS A 22 -13.17 1.32 -7.47
N VAL A 23 -12.53 0.16 -7.64
CA VAL A 23 -11.10 -0.02 -7.35
C VAL A 23 -10.26 0.97 -8.15
N ARG A 24 -10.50 1.06 -9.45
CA ARG A 24 -9.77 1.99 -10.31
C ARG A 24 -10.00 3.45 -9.92
N PHE A 25 -11.22 3.81 -9.56
CA PHE A 25 -11.55 5.14 -9.09
C PHE A 25 -10.82 5.49 -7.78
N ILE A 26 -10.75 4.56 -6.83
CA ILE A 26 -9.99 4.74 -5.58
C ILE A 26 -8.50 4.91 -5.89
N GLN A 27 -7.93 4.06 -6.74
CA GLN A 27 -6.52 4.11 -7.11
C GLN A 27 -6.11 5.45 -7.77
N ARG A 28 -7.03 6.10 -8.48
CA ARG A 28 -6.82 7.43 -9.07
C ARG A 28 -7.00 8.58 -8.09
N ASN A 29 -7.73 8.36 -7.02
CA ASN A 29 -8.07 9.38 -6.04
C ASN A 29 -7.52 9.03 -4.65
N LYS A 30 -6.24 8.62 -4.60
CA LYS A 30 -5.58 8.07 -3.41
C LYS A 30 -5.70 8.99 -2.19
N THR A 31 -5.46 10.27 -2.36
CA THR A 31 -5.53 11.27 -1.27
C THR A 31 -6.97 11.54 -0.81
N ILE A 32 -7.96 11.33 -1.68
CA ILE A 32 -9.38 11.47 -1.32
C ILE A 32 -9.83 10.28 -0.47
N PHE A 33 -9.44 9.07 -0.86
CA PHE A 33 -9.80 7.83 -0.15
C PHE A 33 -8.78 7.45 0.92
N GLU A 34 -7.66 8.19 1.02
CA GLU A 34 -6.55 7.86 1.92
C GLU A 34 -6.01 6.44 1.70
N ALA A 35 -6.18 5.95 0.49
CA ALA A 35 -5.86 4.57 0.10
C ALA A 35 -4.87 4.59 -1.07
N ALA A 36 -3.66 4.13 -0.83
CA ALA A 36 -2.53 4.16 -1.76
C ALA A 36 -2.32 2.91 -2.65
N PRO A 37 -3.17 1.85 -2.68
CA PRO A 37 -2.96 0.74 -3.60
C PRO A 37 -2.85 1.20 -5.05
N GLY A 38 -1.87 0.64 -5.77
CA GLY A 38 -1.54 1.04 -7.13
C GLY A 38 -0.56 2.21 -7.23
N THR A 39 0.05 2.64 -6.12
CA THR A 39 1.13 3.62 -6.14
C THR A 39 2.37 3.06 -6.82
N VAL A 40 2.93 3.85 -7.74
CA VAL A 40 4.21 3.58 -8.37
C VAL A 40 5.28 4.36 -7.60
N ALA A 41 5.86 3.72 -6.58
CA ALA A 41 6.86 4.36 -5.73
C ALA A 41 8.15 4.74 -6.49
N GLN A 42 8.40 4.10 -7.64
CA GLN A 42 9.51 4.36 -8.54
C GLN A 42 9.24 5.50 -9.53
N SER A 43 8.37 6.44 -9.18
CA SER A 43 8.00 7.60 -10.01
C SER A 43 7.79 8.86 -9.16
N LEU A 44 7.55 10.00 -9.81
CA LEU A 44 7.21 11.27 -9.14
C LEU A 44 5.91 11.19 -8.32
N GLU A 45 5.11 10.15 -8.51
CA GLU A 45 3.92 9.93 -7.66
C GLU A 45 4.28 9.82 -6.18
N TRP A 46 5.44 9.22 -5.86
CA TRP A 46 5.93 9.13 -4.48
C TRP A 46 6.21 10.50 -3.87
N ALA A 47 6.81 11.41 -4.63
CA ALA A 47 7.03 12.79 -4.21
C ALA A 47 5.69 13.51 -3.94
N GLY A 48 4.72 13.38 -4.83
CA GLY A 48 3.38 13.95 -4.66
C GLY A 48 2.63 13.41 -3.44
N LEU A 49 2.77 12.11 -3.14
CA LEU A 49 2.24 11.54 -1.88
C LEU A 49 2.95 12.12 -0.66
N GLY A 50 4.26 12.39 -0.74
CA GLY A 50 5.02 13.07 0.30
C GLY A 50 4.50 14.49 0.56
N GLU A 51 4.23 15.27 -0.48
CA GLU A 51 3.64 16.62 -0.35
C GLU A 51 2.29 16.58 0.38
N TYR A 52 1.44 15.62 0.03
CA TYR A 52 0.16 15.43 0.71
C TYR A 52 0.33 15.01 2.18
N ILE A 53 1.19 14.01 2.44
CA ILE A 53 1.27 13.43 3.78
C ILE A 53 1.95 14.39 4.76
N PHE A 54 2.96 15.14 4.35
CA PHE A 54 3.74 16.02 5.24
C PHE A 54 3.16 17.43 5.39
N GLN A 55 1.92 17.68 4.98
CA GLN A 55 1.29 19.00 5.09
C GLN A 55 1.18 19.53 6.53
N PHE A 56 1.21 18.65 7.54
CA PHE A 56 1.21 19.03 8.97
C PHE A 56 2.59 18.98 9.61
N GLY A 57 3.65 18.79 8.83
CA GLY A 57 5.05 18.78 9.27
C GLY A 57 5.67 17.40 9.25
N VAL A 58 7.01 17.38 9.28
CA VAL A 58 7.83 16.16 9.21
C VAL A 58 8.28 15.66 10.59
N ASP A 59 7.84 16.31 11.64
CA ASP A 59 8.14 16.04 13.05
C ASP A 59 6.91 15.51 13.82
N ARG A 60 5.81 15.32 13.14
CA ARG A 60 4.53 14.87 13.73
C ARG A 60 3.93 13.70 12.96
N ILE A 61 4.79 12.75 12.65
CA ILE A 61 4.42 11.55 11.89
C ILE A 61 3.98 10.45 12.87
N VAL A 62 2.90 9.77 12.53
CA VAL A 62 2.48 8.53 13.16
C VAL A 62 2.49 7.45 12.09
N ALA A 63 3.13 6.34 12.38
CA ALA A 63 3.10 5.11 11.60
C ALA A 63 3.10 3.93 12.56
N GLY A 64 2.51 2.83 12.19
CA GLY A 64 2.48 1.64 13.05
C GLY A 64 2.12 0.38 12.28
N ASP A 65 2.28 -0.74 12.97
CA ASP A 65 2.02 -2.08 12.46
C ASP A 65 0.91 -2.76 13.29
N TYR A 66 -0.02 -3.43 12.61
CA TYR A 66 -1.07 -4.20 13.27
C TYR A 66 -0.66 -5.66 13.43
N LYS A 67 -0.93 -6.22 14.59
CA LYS A 67 -0.79 -7.66 14.78
C LYS A 67 -1.98 -8.40 14.19
N ALA A 68 -1.70 -9.28 13.21
CA ALA A 68 -2.70 -10.14 12.57
C ALA A 68 -3.92 -9.39 12.01
N TYR A 69 -3.67 -8.26 11.33
CA TYR A 69 -4.66 -7.30 10.85
C TYR A 69 -5.87 -7.93 10.16
N ASP A 70 -5.64 -8.77 9.15
CA ASP A 70 -6.66 -9.45 8.38
C ASP A 70 -7.49 -10.45 9.20
N LYS A 71 -6.92 -11.02 10.26
CA LYS A 71 -7.56 -12.03 11.11
C LYS A 71 -8.39 -11.45 12.26
N THR A 72 -8.01 -10.25 12.72
CA THR A 72 -8.66 -9.58 13.86
C THR A 72 -9.67 -8.52 13.44
N MET A 73 -9.91 -8.37 12.14
CA MET A 73 -10.78 -7.34 11.59
C MET A 73 -12.26 -7.59 11.94
N PRO A 74 -12.91 -6.70 12.70
CA PRO A 74 -14.33 -6.87 13.04
C PRO A 74 -15.23 -6.71 11.81
N PRO A 75 -16.34 -7.47 11.69
CA PRO A 75 -17.22 -7.43 10.55
C PRO A 75 -17.84 -6.04 10.32
N ALA A 76 -18.08 -5.26 11.37
CA ALA A 76 -18.63 -3.92 11.28
C ALA A 76 -17.77 -2.98 10.43
N PHE A 77 -16.44 -3.09 10.51
CA PHE A 77 -15.52 -2.28 9.72
C PHE A 77 -15.45 -2.76 8.26
N ILE A 78 -15.51 -4.06 8.02
CA ILE A 78 -15.64 -4.63 6.66
C ILE A 78 -16.91 -4.11 6.00
N MET A 79 -18.05 -4.20 6.69
CA MET A 79 -19.33 -3.67 6.21
C MET A 79 -19.26 -2.15 6.00
N GLY A 80 -18.53 -1.41 6.84
CA GLY A 80 -18.26 0.02 6.68
C GLY A 80 -17.52 0.33 5.39
N ALA A 81 -16.47 -0.42 5.07
CA ALA A 81 -15.73 -0.29 3.81
C ALA A 81 -16.62 -0.58 2.59
N PHE A 82 -17.38 -1.66 2.63
CA PHE A 82 -18.34 -1.98 1.56
C PHE A 82 -19.46 -0.95 1.42
N LYS A 83 -19.89 -0.32 2.51
CA LYS A 83 -20.87 0.79 2.46
C LYS A 83 -20.33 1.98 1.67
N ILE A 84 -19.02 2.26 1.75
CA ILE A 84 -18.36 3.28 0.93
C ILE A 84 -18.46 2.88 -0.55
N LEU A 85 -18.04 1.65 -0.90
CA LEU A 85 -18.08 1.13 -2.28
C LEU A 85 -19.51 1.12 -2.83
N ARG A 86 -20.47 0.63 -2.05
CA ARG A 86 -21.89 0.61 -2.43
C ARG A 86 -22.41 2.02 -2.72
N ARG A 87 -22.05 3.00 -1.88
CA ARG A 87 -22.48 4.40 -2.08
C ARG A 87 -21.85 5.03 -3.33
N MET A 88 -20.62 4.65 -3.68
CA MET A 88 -20.00 5.05 -4.95
C MET A 88 -20.79 4.51 -6.13
N CYS A 89 -21.14 3.22 -6.13
CA CYS A 89 -21.95 2.58 -7.16
C CYS A 89 -23.34 3.25 -7.27
N GLU A 90 -24.01 3.47 -6.15
CA GLU A 90 -25.32 4.12 -6.08
C GLU A 90 -25.27 5.55 -6.66
N LYS A 91 -24.25 6.34 -6.29
CA LYS A 91 -24.07 7.71 -6.76
C LYS A 91 -23.66 7.83 -8.22
N SER A 92 -23.04 6.79 -8.80
CA SER A 92 -22.70 6.77 -10.21
C SER A 92 -23.92 6.75 -11.14
N GLY A 93 -25.08 6.30 -10.65
CA GLY A 93 -26.30 6.14 -11.43
C GLY A 93 -26.29 4.94 -12.42
N ASN A 94 -25.17 4.17 -12.46
CA ASN A 94 -25.00 3.07 -13.41
C ASN A 94 -25.44 1.71 -12.87
N PHE A 95 -25.87 1.64 -11.61
CA PHE A 95 -26.25 0.41 -10.92
C PHE A 95 -27.75 0.38 -10.64
N SER A 96 -28.42 -0.67 -11.10
CA SER A 96 -29.82 -0.93 -10.76
C SER A 96 -29.97 -1.37 -9.30
N GLU A 97 -31.21 -1.35 -8.79
CA GLU A 97 -31.49 -1.92 -7.45
C GLU A 97 -31.10 -3.40 -7.33
N LYS A 98 -31.18 -4.17 -8.43
CA LYS A 98 -30.74 -5.57 -8.47
C LYS A 98 -29.22 -5.66 -8.30
N ASP A 99 -28.46 -4.78 -8.95
CA ASP A 99 -27.01 -4.74 -8.82
C ASP A 99 -26.59 -4.35 -7.40
N LEU A 100 -27.28 -3.39 -6.79
CA LEU A 100 -27.02 -2.99 -5.40
C LEU A 100 -27.31 -4.13 -4.41
N LYS A 101 -28.33 -4.96 -4.66
CA LYS A 101 -28.57 -6.18 -3.86
C LYS A 101 -27.47 -7.22 -4.01
N VAL A 102 -26.86 -7.34 -5.19
CA VAL A 102 -25.69 -8.21 -5.37
C VAL A 102 -24.51 -7.71 -4.55
N LEU A 103 -24.30 -6.39 -4.50
CA LEU A 103 -23.26 -5.79 -3.64
C LEU A 103 -23.53 -6.04 -2.15
N ASP A 104 -24.79 -5.98 -1.72
CA ASP A 104 -25.17 -6.33 -0.35
C ASP A 104 -24.84 -7.80 -0.03
N GLY A 105 -25.08 -8.73 -0.96
CA GLY A 105 -24.70 -10.15 -0.85
C GLY A 105 -23.18 -10.32 -0.74
N ILE A 106 -22.41 -9.70 -1.65
CA ILE A 106 -20.93 -9.72 -1.60
C ILE A 106 -20.43 -9.19 -0.24
N THR A 107 -21.05 -8.14 0.28
CA THR A 107 -20.70 -7.56 1.59
C THR A 107 -20.85 -8.57 2.72
N ILE A 108 -22.00 -9.26 2.75
CA ILE A 108 -22.28 -10.26 3.80
C ILE A 108 -21.36 -11.46 3.69
N ASP A 109 -21.15 -11.99 2.48
CA ASP A 109 -20.25 -13.13 2.25
C ASP A 109 -18.79 -12.79 2.61
N THR A 110 -18.39 -11.52 2.48
CA THR A 110 -17.03 -11.08 2.87
C THR A 110 -16.94 -10.82 4.38
N ALA A 111 -17.96 -10.22 5.01
CA ALA A 111 -17.94 -9.90 6.43
C ALA A 111 -18.17 -11.14 7.33
N PHE A 112 -18.84 -12.17 6.79
CA PHE A 112 -19.17 -13.41 7.50
C PHE A 112 -18.83 -14.64 6.63
N PRO A 113 -17.57 -14.81 6.24
CA PRO A 113 -17.20 -15.84 5.26
C PRO A 113 -17.39 -17.25 5.81
N LEU A 114 -17.95 -18.12 4.97
CA LEU A 114 -17.95 -19.55 5.17
C LEU A 114 -16.66 -20.13 4.56
N VAL A 115 -15.85 -20.76 5.38
CA VAL A 115 -14.54 -21.28 5.01
C VAL A 115 -14.51 -22.79 5.19
N GLU A 116 -14.15 -23.51 4.13
CA GLU A 116 -13.75 -24.91 4.25
C GLU A 116 -12.38 -24.98 4.90
N PHE A 117 -12.29 -25.64 6.02
CA PHE A 117 -11.07 -25.78 6.79
C PHE A 117 -10.87 -27.26 7.16
N ASN A 118 -10.04 -27.95 6.39
CA ASN A 118 -9.65 -29.34 6.63
C ASN A 118 -10.84 -30.32 6.74
N GLY A 119 -11.88 -30.11 5.90
CA GLY A 119 -13.10 -30.93 5.85
C GLY A 119 -14.27 -30.35 6.66
N ASP A 120 -14.03 -29.39 7.51
CA ASP A 120 -15.07 -28.69 8.27
C ASP A 120 -15.49 -27.40 7.60
N LEU A 121 -16.77 -27.05 7.63
CA LEU A 121 -17.30 -25.77 7.19
C LEU A 121 -17.46 -24.83 8.38
N ILE A 122 -16.64 -23.77 8.43
CA ILE A 122 -16.59 -22.84 9.54
C ILE A 122 -17.06 -21.46 9.09
N GLN A 123 -17.94 -20.82 9.84
CA GLN A 123 -18.30 -19.42 9.64
C GLN A 123 -17.47 -18.52 10.53
N PHE A 124 -16.77 -17.56 9.91
CA PHE A 124 -16.05 -16.50 10.62
C PHE A 124 -16.94 -15.26 10.78
N PHE A 125 -16.67 -14.51 11.83
CA PHE A 125 -17.30 -13.22 12.10
C PHE A 125 -16.22 -12.14 11.96
N GLY A 126 -16.14 -11.52 10.78
CA GLY A 126 -15.02 -10.68 10.37
C GLY A 126 -13.90 -11.50 9.75
N SER A 127 -12.65 -11.00 9.86
CA SER A 127 -11.48 -11.60 9.19
C SER A 127 -11.56 -11.47 7.67
N ASN A 128 -10.90 -10.47 7.09
CA ASN A 128 -10.91 -10.30 5.64
C ASN A 128 -10.07 -11.39 4.97
N PRO A 129 -10.66 -12.26 4.12
CA PRO A 129 -9.91 -13.32 3.44
C PRO A 129 -8.79 -12.77 2.58
N SER A 130 -7.55 -13.24 2.80
CA SER A 130 -6.36 -12.77 2.06
C SER A 130 -6.43 -13.05 0.56
N GLY A 131 -7.22 -14.02 0.12
CA GLY A 131 -7.48 -14.35 -1.30
C GLY A 131 -8.72 -13.68 -1.89
N HIS A 132 -9.34 -12.72 -1.21
CA HIS A 132 -10.44 -11.93 -1.77
C HIS A 132 -9.89 -10.96 -2.83
N PRO A 133 -10.59 -10.78 -3.98
CA PRO A 133 -10.11 -9.90 -5.06
C PRO A 133 -9.84 -8.44 -4.68
N LEU A 134 -10.50 -7.96 -3.63
CA LEU A 134 -10.39 -6.59 -3.14
C LEU A 134 -9.68 -6.49 -1.80
N THR A 135 -8.95 -7.51 -1.36
CA THR A 135 -8.35 -7.55 -0.02
C THR A 135 -7.62 -6.25 0.34
N VAL A 136 -6.71 -5.78 -0.52
CA VAL A 136 -5.91 -4.59 -0.23
C VAL A 136 -6.76 -3.31 -0.19
N ILE A 137 -7.79 -3.20 -1.03
CA ILE A 137 -8.70 -2.04 -1.05
C ILE A 137 -9.56 -2.01 0.21
N ILE A 138 -10.16 -3.14 0.56
CA ILE A 138 -10.98 -3.27 1.79
C ILE A 138 -10.10 -2.98 3.00
N ASN A 139 -8.94 -3.59 3.09
CA ASN A 139 -7.99 -3.37 4.19
C ASN A 139 -7.60 -1.90 4.31
N SER A 140 -7.32 -1.21 3.20
CA SER A 140 -6.96 0.22 3.21
C SER A 140 -8.13 1.08 3.70
N LEU A 141 -9.34 0.83 3.23
CA LEU A 141 -10.53 1.56 3.69
C LEU A 141 -10.83 1.30 5.16
N VAL A 142 -10.70 0.05 5.61
CA VAL A 142 -10.86 -0.31 7.04
C VAL A 142 -9.81 0.38 7.89
N ASN A 143 -8.56 0.44 7.45
CA ASN A 143 -7.49 1.15 8.15
C ASN A 143 -7.83 2.64 8.33
N SER A 144 -8.31 3.29 7.26
CA SER A 144 -8.81 4.67 7.34
C SER A 144 -10.01 4.82 8.32
N LEU A 145 -10.91 3.83 8.36
CA LEU A 145 -12.01 3.82 9.33
C LEU A 145 -11.53 3.61 10.77
N TYR A 146 -10.52 2.77 11.00
CA TYR A 146 -9.91 2.61 12.32
C TYR A 146 -9.31 3.91 12.85
N MET A 147 -8.58 4.64 11.99
CA MET A 147 -7.99 5.92 12.38
C MET A 147 -9.07 6.95 12.75
N ARG A 148 -10.20 6.96 12.03
CA ARG A 148 -11.36 7.82 12.39
C ARG A 148 -12.08 7.35 13.66
N TYR A 149 -12.16 6.05 13.87
CA TYR A 149 -12.68 5.50 15.12
C TYR A 149 -11.87 6.01 16.32
N ALA A 150 -10.54 5.86 16.27
CA ALA A 150 -9.66 6.38 17.32
C ALA A 150 -9.82 7.89 17.51
N TYR A 151 -9.95 8.66 16.42
CA TYR A 151 -10.12 10.10 16.47
C TYR A 151 -11.37 10.51 17.24
N ILE A 152 -12.50 9.84 16.99
CA ILE A 152 -13.78 10.15 17.68
C ILE A 152 -13.79 9.63 19.12
N ILE A 153 -13.23 8.45 19.38
CA ILE A 153 -13.19 7.87 20.74
C ILE A 153 -12.30 8.69 21.66
N LEU A 154 -11.16 9.17 21.17
CA LEU A 154 -10.23 9.98 21.96
C LEU A 154 -10.77 11.40 22.22
N ASN A 155 -11.63 11.91 21.37
CA ASN A 155 -12.31 13.19 21.59
C ASN A 155 -13.71 13.17 20.99
N PRO A 156 -14.74 12.77 21.75
CA PRO A 156 -16.13 12.66 21.29
C PRO A 156 -16.78 13.98 20.86
N GLU A 157 -16.20 15.12 21.22
CA GLU A 157 -16.68 16.44 20.79
C GLU A 157 -16.31 16.76 19.34
N GLN A 158 -15.37 16.00 18.75
CA GLN A 158 -14.95 16.17 17.37
C GLN A 158 -15.95 15.53 16.40
N GLU A 159 -16.24 16.25 15.33
CA GLU A 159 -16.98 15.68 14.21
C GLU A 159 -16.05 14.87 13.30
N SER A 160 -16.54 13.76 12.76
CA SER A 160 -15.79 12.95 11.79
C SER A 160 -15.29 13.76 10.58
N ALA A 161 -16.04 14.80 10.17
CA ALA A 161 -15.66 15.71 9.09
C ALA A 161 -14.42 16.56 9.40
N SER A 162 -14.09 16.79 10.69
CA SER A 162 -12.90 17.54 11.10
C SER A 162 -11.60 16.71 10.96
N PHE A 163 -11.69 15.39 10.83
CA PHE A 163 -10.52 14.52 10.72
C PHE A 163 -9.53 14.99 9.64
N ARG A 164 -10.00 15.17 8.42
CA ARG A 164 -9.15 15.59 7.29
C ARG A 164 -8.59 17.01 7.38
N LYS A 165 -9.15 17.85 8.24
CA LYS A 165 -8.61 19.19 8.51
C LYS A 165 -7.41 19.14 9.46
N ASN A 166 -7.25 18.04 10.20
CA ASN A 166 -6.25 17.87 11.25
C ASN A 166 -5.31 16.71 11.01
N VAL A 167 -5.66 15.78 10.12
CA VAL A 167 -4.88 14.55 9.85
C VAL A 167 -4.77 14.34 8.35
N ALA A 168 -3.56 14.19 7.86
CA ALA A 168 -3.29 13.63 6.53
C ALA A 168 -2.93 12.15 6.71
N LEU A 169 -3.60 11.29 5.99
CA LEU A 169 -3.48 9.83 6.14
C LEU A 169 -3.28 9.16 4.79
N LEU A 170 -2.38 8.19 4.73
CA LEU A 170 -2.27 7.21 3.65
C LEU A 170 -2.25 5.81 4.24
N THR A 171 -2.97 4.89 3.61
CA THR A 171 -3.04 3.47 3.97
C THR A 171 -2.75 2.60 2.76
N TYR A 172 -2.14 1.44 2.97
CA TYR A 172 -1.97 0.40 1.95
C TYR A 172 -2.13 -0.97 2.62
N GLY A 173 -3.35 -1.50 2.60
CA GLY A 173 -3.66 -2.66 3.42
C GLY A 173 -3.59 -2.31 4.90
N ASP A 174 -2.75 -3.05 5.63
CA ASP A 174 -2.42 -2.81 7.04
C ASP A 174 -1.40 -1.70 7.25
N ASP A 175 -0.57 -1.42 6.26
CA ASP A 175 0.43 -0.35 6.34
C ASP A 175 -0.24 1.04 6.35
N ASN A 176 0.26 1.94 7.17
CA ASN A 176 -0.27 3.29 7.31
C ASN A 176 0.80 4.30 7.70
N ILE A 177 0.61 5.52 7.24
CA ILE A 177 1.35 6.69 7.66
C ILE A 177 0.42 7.89 7.73
N LEU A 178 0.56 8.71 8.75
CA LEU A 178 -0.21 9.94 8.87
C LEU A 178 0.61 11.04 9.52
N THR A 179 0.24 12.30 9.24
CA THR A 179 0.72 13.45 9.98
C THR A 179 -0.44 14.18 10.64
N VAL A 180 -0.14 14.81 11.76
CA VAL A 180 -1.14 15.34 12.69
C VAL A 180 -0.90 16.82 12.92
N SER A 181 -1.95 17.63 12.77
CA SER A 181 -1.93 19.07 13.05
C SER A 181 -1.51 19.36 14.50
N ARG A 182 -0.79 20.46 14.70
CA ARG A 182 -0.38 20.95 16.03
C ARG A 182 -1.56 21.35 16.92
N ASN A 183 -2.76 21.44 16.36
CA ASN A 183 -3.98 21.79 17.11
C ASN A 183 -4.58 20.62 17.90
N ILE A 184 -4.11 19.39 17.63
CA ILE A 184 -4.68 18.16 18.20
C ILE A 184 -3.58 17.23 18.75
N ASP A 185 -2.83 17.66 19.75
CA ASP A 185 -1.75 16.87 20.38
C ASP A 185 -2.24 15.60 21.05
N TRP A 186 -3.53 15.51 21.37
CA TRP A 186 -4.16 14.32 21.93
C TRP A 186 -4.26 13.15 20.94
N TYR A 187 -4.11 13.39 19.63
CA TYR A 187 -4.15 12.35 18.58
C TYR A 187 -2.75 12.02 18.14
N ASN A 188 -2.19 10.95 18.67
CA ASN A 188 -0.82 10.51 18.43
C ASN A 188 -0.72 8.99 18.56
N HIS A 189 0.44 8.39 18.25
CA HIS A 189 0.62 6.94 18.24
C HIS A 189 0.21 6.30 19.57
N THR A 190 0.66 6.85 20.70
CA THR A 190 0.40 6.27 22.03
C THR A 190 -1.10 6.25 22.37
N THR A 191 -1.81 7.34 22.09
CA THR A 191 -3.25 7.41 22.37
C THR A 191 -4.08 6.58 21.39
N ILE A 192 -3.67 6.51 20.11
CA ILE A 192 -4.30 5.62 19.10
C ILE A 192 -4.17 4.17 19.52
N THR A 193 -2.98 3.74 20.00
CA THR A 193 -2.76 2.38 20.50
C THR A 193 -3.72 2.03 21.64
N GLN A 194 -3.97 2.96 22.56
CA GLN A 194 -4.93 2.75 23.65
C GLN A 194 -6.36 2.59 23.12
N ALA A 195 -6.80 3.49 22.23
CA ALA A 195 -8.14 3.41 21.64
C ALA A 195 -8.36 2.11 20.87
N PHE A 196 -7.34 1.58 20.22
CA PHE A 196 -7.42 0.31 19.50
C PHE A 196 -7.45 -0.90 20.43
N ALA A 197 -6.74 -0.85 21.55
CA ALA A 197 -6.78 -1.92 22.55
C ALA A 197 -8.20 -2.16 23.09
N ASP A 198 -9.03 -1.12 23.21
CA ASP A 198 -10.42 -1.22 23.68
C ASP A 198 -11.31 -2.06 22.76
N ILE A 199 -10.94 -2.20 21.48
CA ILE A 199 -11.65 -3.05 20.50
C ILE A 199 -10.86 -4.30 20.12
N GLY A 200 -9.84 -4.65 20.90
CA GLY A 200 -9.05 -5.87 20.72
C GLY A 200 -8.02 -5.81 19.57
N LEU A 201 -7.72 -4.63 19.03
CA LEU A 201 -6.67 -4.44 18.04
C LEU A 201 -5.33 -4.16 18.74
N VAL A 202 -4.28 -4.84 18.30
CA VAL A 202 -2.90 -4.58 18.74
C VAL A 202 -2.20 -3.78 17.67
N TYR A 203 -1.84 -2.55 18.00
CA TYR A 203 -1.13 -1.60 17.14
C TYR A 203 0.18 -1.22 17.82
N THR A 204 1.30 -1.38 17.12
CA THR A 204 2.65 -1.18 17.65
C THR A 204 3.41 -0.17 16.79
N MET A 205 4.56 0.27 17.26
CA MET A 205 5.50 1.00 16.42
C MET A 205 5.90 0.16 15.20
N PRO A 206 6.37 0.79 14.10
CA PRO A 206 6.92 0.05 12.95
C PRO A 206 8.04 -0.91 13.35
N ASP A 207 8.92 -0.48 14.24
CA ASP A 207 9.82 -1.37 14.98
C ASP A 207 9.06 -1.94 16.18
N LYS A 208 8.76 -3.23 16.13
CA LYS A 208 7.92 -3.93 17.14
C LYS A 208 8.52 -3.99 18.53
N GLU A 209 9.84 -3.84 18.64
CA GLU A 209 10.56 -3.84 19.90
C GLU A 209 10.70 -2.42 20.50
N ALA A 210 10.37 -1.39 19.72
CA ALA A 210 10.46 -0.02 20.18
C ALA A 210 9.29 0.35 21.11
N GLU A 211 9.60 1.13 22.15
CA GLU A 211 8.56 1.74 22.98
C GLU A 211 7.74 2.76 22.18
N SER A 212 6.45 2.83 22.48
CA SER A 212 5.56 3.78 21.83
C SER A 212 5.95 5.23 22.13
N VAL A 213 6.19 6.01 21.08
CA VAL A 213 6.40 7.46 21.18
C VAL A 213 5.24 8.18 20.48
N PRO A 214 4.86 9.39 20.93
CA PRO A 214 3.74 10.12 20.34
C PRO A 214 3.89 10.35 18.84
N PHE A 215 5.07 10.79 18.39
CA PHE A 215 5.36 11.12 17.02
C PHE A 215 6.76 10.67 16.60
N LEU A 216 6.89 10.33 15.33
CA LEU A 216 8.15 10.06 14.64
C LEU A 216 8.59 11.30 13.85
N SER A 217 9.88 11.39 13.57
CA SER A 217 10.45 12.30 12.57
C SER A 217 10.58 11.60 11.21
N LEU A 218 10.81 12.40 10.15
CA LEU A 218 10.87 11.89 8.78
C LEU A 218 11.88 10.76 8.57
N ASN A 219 13.03 10.84 9.22
CA ASN A 219 14.10 9.84 9.12
C ASN A 219 13.81 8.53 9.87
N GLN A 220 12.77 8.49 10.68
CA GLN A 220 12.30 7.31 11.43
C GLN A 220 11.05 6.70 10.80
N ALA A 221 10.41 7.42 9.88
CA ALA A 221 9.16 7.00 9.26
C ALA A 221 9.42 6.23 7.96
N SER A 222 8.72 5.13 7.80
CA SER A 222 8.66 4.40 6.55
C SER A 222 7.20 4.06 6.19
N PHE A 223 6.95 3.91 4.90
CA PHE A 223 5.68 3.45 4.36
C PHE A 223 5.96 2.52 3.18
N LEU A 224 5.36 1.35 3.14
CA LEU A 224 5.66 0.31 2.15
C LEU A 224 7.16 -0.09 2.15
N LYS A 225 7.80 -0.03 3.30
CA LYS A 225 9.24 -0.24 3.49
C LYS A 225 10.13 0.75 2.73
N ARG A 226 9.60 1.93 2.44
CA ARG A 226 10.29 3.02 1.74
C ARG A 226 10.24 4.29 2.57
N SER A 227 11.24 5.11 2.42
CA SER A 227 11.32 6.44 3.01
C SER A 227 11.16 7.53 1.95
N TRP A 228 11.14 8.80 2.36
CA TRP A 228 11.20 9.96 1.48
C TRP A 228 12.55 10.64 1.67
N VAL A 229 13.41 10.56 0.66
CA VAL A 229 14.73 11.18 0.67
C VAL A 229 14.82 12.17 -0.50
N TYR A 230 15.02 13.44 -0.20
CA TYR A 230 15.18 14.45 -1.25
C TYR A 230 16.53 14.28 -1.93
N ASP A 231 16.52 14.08 -3.23
CA ASP A 231 17.71 14.01 -4.08
C ASP A 231 17.88 15.31 -4.87
N LYS A 232 19.07 15.92 -4.78
CA LYS A 232 19.36 17.22 -5.42
C LYS A 232 19.57 17.11 -6.92
N ASP A 233 20.09 15.97 -7.39
CA ASP A 233 20.38 15.74 -8.81
C ASP A 233 19.09 15.47 -9.56
N VAL A 234 18.14 14.78 -8.90
CA VAL A 234 16.81 14.50 -9.45
C VAL A 234 15.85 15.68 -9.22
N GLY A 235 16.05 16.46 -8.17
CA GLY A 235 15.18 17.58 -7.80
C GLY A 235 13.85 17.15 -7.18
N ALA A 236 13.76 15.92 -6.66
CA ALA A 236 12.52 15.35 -6.12
C ALA A 236 12.79 14.41 -4.92
N TYR A 237 11.73 14.08 -4.18
CA TYR A 237 11.81 13.02 -3.20
C TYR A 237 11.81 11.65 -3.89
N LEU A 238 12.85 10.87 -3.61
CA LEU A 238 12.99 9.48 -4.02
C LEU A 238 12.45 8.53 -2.94
N ALA A 239 12.21 7.30 -3.34
CA ALA A 239 11.61 6.23 -2.53
C ALA A 239 12.60 5.08 -2.23
N PRO A 240 13.72 5.30 -1.51
CA PRO A 240 14.64 4.22 -1.22
C PRO A 240 13.94 3.11 -0.42
N LEU A 241 14.05 1.89 -0.93
CA LEU A 241 13.57 0.69 -0.26
C LEU A 241 14.53 0.34 0.88
N GLU A 242 14.03 -0.12 2.03
CA GLU A 242 14.87 -0.58 3.15
C GLU A 242 15.98 -1.53 2.67
N HIS A 243 17.23 -1.30 3.10
CA HIS A 243 18.40 -2.09 2.73
C HIS A 243 18.19 -3.60 3.00
N GLU A 244 17.64 -3.93 4.16
CA GLU A 244 17.33 -5.33 4.50
C GLU A 244 16.42 -6.01 3.48
N SER A 245 15.50 -5.26 2.87
CA SER A 245 14.61 -5.78 1.83
C SER A 245 15.36 -6.07 0.53
N ILE A 246 16.36 -5.24 0.16
CA ILE A 246 17.22 -5.48 -1.00
C ILE A 246 18.18 -6.66 -0.73
N GLU A 247 18.79 -6.71 0.45
CA GLU A 247 19.65 -7.84 0.84
C GLU A 247 18.87 -9.15 0.85
N LYS A 248 17.68 -9.14 1.41
CA LYS A 248 16.79 -10.31 1.43
C LYS A 248 16.40 -10.77 0.01
N MET A 249 16.18 -9.83 -0.92
CA MET A 249 15.94 -10.13 -2.33
C MET A 249 17.13 -10.86 -2.95
N LEU A 250 18.37 -10.45 -2.64
CA LEU A 250 19.60 -11.07 -3.15
C LEU A 250 19.92 -12.43 -2.51
N MET A 251 19.53 -12.65 -1.24
CA MET A 251 19.95 -13.83 -0.47
C MET A 251 18.88 -14.93 -0.42
N VAL A 252 17.60 -14.57 -0.55
CA VAL A 252 16.50 -15.53 -0.35
C VAL A 252 15.69 -15.68 -1.62
N TRP A 253 15.73 -16.86 -2.21
CA TRP A 253 15.00 -17.18 -3.42
C TRP A 253 14.45 -18.60 -3.41
N VAL A 254 13.44 -18.83 -4.22
CA VAL A 254 12.84 -20.14 -4.45
C VAL A 254 13.14 -20.56 -5.88
N LYS A 255 13.71 -21.75 -6.07
CA LYS A 255 14.05 -22.27 -7.39
C LYS A 255 12.83 -22.29 -8.32
N SER A 256 12.95 -21.63 -9.45
CA SER A 256 11.91 -21.64 -10.50
C SER A 256 11.83 -23.04 -11.16
N LYS A 257 10.62 -23.39 -11.62
CA LYS A 257 10.41 -24.59 -12.44
C LYS A 257 10.47 -24.29 -13.95
N SER A 258 10.48 -23.02 -14.34
CA SER A 258 10.31 -22.55 -15.71
C SER A 258 11.53 -21.81 -16.27
N ILE A 259 12.41 -21.27 -15.42
CA ILE A 259 13.62 -20.56 -15.82
C ILE A 259 14.85 -21.19 -15.15
N VAL A 260 15.99 -21.12 -15.80
CA VAL A 260 17.25 -21.61 -15.25
C VAL A 260 17.75 -20.74 -14.11
N GLU A 261 18.57 -21.29 -13.27
CA GLU A 261 19.03 -20.66 -12.03
C GLU A 261 19.83 -19.38 -12.28
N GLU A 262 20.69 -19.41 -13.29
CA GLU A 262 21.50 -18.27 -13.73
C GLU A 262 20.63 -17.09 -14.18
N GLU A 263 19.60 -17.35 -14.98
CA GLU A 263 18.68 -16.31 -15.43
C GLU A 263 17.87 -15.73 -14.26
N GLN A 264 17.50 -16.57 -13.29
CA GLN A 264 16.82 -16.13 -12.07
C GLN A 264 17.71 -15.20 -11.24
N ILE A 265 18.99 -15.54 -11.07
CA ILE A 265 19.98 -14.72 -10.35
C ILE A 265 20.14 -13.36 -11.04
N ILE A 266 20.33 -13.34 -12.37
CA ILE A 266 20.46 -12.08 -13.12
C ILE A 266 19.21 -11.20 -12.98
N SER A 267 18.02 -11.80 -13.02
CA SER A 267 16.76 -11.06 -12.82
C SER A 267 16.67 -10.39 -11.45
N VAL A 268 17.08 -11.10 -10.40
CA VAL A 268 17.10 -10.56 -9.02
C VAL A 268 18.14 -9.45 -8.88
N VAL A 269 19.35 -9.65 -9.42
CA VAL A 269 20.41 -8.63 -9.42
C VAL A 269 19.98 -7.38 -10.18
N THR A 270 19.33 -7.54 -11.35
CA THR A 270 18.77 -6.43 -12.12
C THR A 270 17.78 -5.61 -11.29
N SER A 271 16.91 -6.29 -10.54
CA SER A 271 15.94 -5.63 -9.66
C SER A 271 16.62 -4.88 -8.51
N ALA A 272 17.62 -5.49 -7.88
CA ALA A 272 18.37 -4.86 -6.80
C ALA A 272 19.17 -3.63 -7.27
N VAL A 273 19.80 -3.71 -8.44
CA VAL A 273 20.51 -2.56 -9.05
C VAL A 273 19.55 -1.39 -9.25
N ARG A 274 18.35 -1.63 -9.78
CA ARG A 274 17.35 -0.59 -9.99
C ARG A 274 16.85 0.04 -8.67
N GLU A 275 16.71 -0.74 -7.60
CA GLU A 275 16.34 -0.21 -6.29
C GLU A 275 17.42 0.71 -5.68
N TYR A 276 18.70 0.47 -5.97
CA TYR A 276 19.78 1.36 -5.50
C TYR A 276 19.78 2.73 -6.18
N PHE A 277 19.12 2.93 -7.31
CA PHE A 277 18.92 4.25 -7.91
C PHE A 277 18.29 5.24 -6.91
N PHE A 278 17.35 4.80 -6.10
CA PHE A 278 16.63 5.64 -5.15
C PHE A 278 17.46 6.09 -3.94
N TYR A 279 18.71 5.63 -3.84
CA TYR A 279 19.67 6.05 -2.82
C TYR A 279 20.60 7.20 -3.27
N GLY A 280 20.40 7.71 -4.48
CA GLY A 280 21.24 8.74 -5.08
C GLY A 280 22.45 8.17 -5.87
N ARG A 281 23.06 9.03 -6.66
CA ARG A 281 24.05 8.65 -7.67
C ARG A 281 25.28 7.94 -7.09
N ASP A 282 25.85 8.46 -6.02
CA ASP A 282 27.09 7.90 -5.46
C ASP A 282 26.88 6.47 -4.95
N VAL A 283 25.80 6.24 -4.22
CA VAL A 283 25.43 4.90 -3.72
C VAL A 283 25.11 3.97 -4.88
N TYR A 284 24.39 4.47 -5.86
CA TYR A 284 24.04 3.69 -7.06
C TYR A 284 25.28 3.16 -7.78
N GLU A 285 26.25 4.02 -8.10
CA GLU A 285 27.47 3.61 -8.83
C GLU A 285 28.32 2.65 -8.01
N GLU A 286 28.44 2.85 -6.68
CA GLU A 286 29.12 1.91 -5.80
C GLU A 286 28.46 0.53 -5.83
N LYS A 287 27.14 0.45 -5.64
CA LYS A 287 26.42 -0.82 -5.57
C LYS A 287 26.31 -1.50 -6.94
N ARG A 288 26.12 -0.72 -8.00
CA ARG A 288 26.15 -1.21 -9.38
C ARG A 288 27.47 -1.93 -9.69
N LYS A 289 28.61 -1.31 -9.33
CA LYS A 289 29.93 -1.88 -9.50
C LYS A 289 30.09 -3.15 -8.65
N LEU A 290 29.74 -3.10 -7.37
CA LEU A 290 29.83 -4.25 -6.46
C LEU A 290 29.06 -5.47 -7.00
N LEU A 291 27.84 -5.26 -7.44
CA LEU A 291 26.98 -6.34 -7.98
C LEU A 291 27.51 -6.85 -9.32
N SER A 292 28.08 -5.99 -10.17
CA SER A 292 28.73 -6.39 -11.40
C SER A 292 29.97 -7.26 -11.15
N ASP A 293 30.83 -6.84 -10.22
CA ASP A 293 32.04 -7.59 -9.84
C ASP A 293 31.66 -8.98 -9.25
N MET A 294 30.56 -9.04 -8.48
CA MET A 294 30.04 -10.30 -7.94
C MET A 294 29.57 -11.25 -9.06
N ILE A 295 28.87 -10.76 -10.08
CA ILE A 295 28.40 -11.55 -11.20
C ILE A 295 29.57 -12.15 -11.98
N ILE A 296 30.63 -11.35 -12.20
CA ILE A 296 31.88 -11.84 -12.85
C ILE A 296 32.54 -12.91 -11.99
N ALA A 297 32.66 -12.70 -10.68
CA ALA A 297 33.26 -13.67 -9.76
C ALA A 297 32.48 -15.02 -9.71
N LEU A 298 31.20 -15.00 -9.98
CA LEU A 298 30.34 -16.19 -10.08
C LEU A 298 30.34 -16.84 -11.48
N ASN A 299 31.10 -16.30 -12.45
CA ASN A 299 31.12 -16.73 -13.86
C ASN A 299 29.71 -16.68 -14.52
N LEU A 300 28.90 -15.65 -14.20
CA LEU A 300 27.56 -15.43 -14.73
C LEU A 300 27.50 -14.30 -15.77
N ASP A 301 28.66 -13.76 -16.18
CA ASP A 301 28.77 -12.64 -17.13
C ASP A 301 28.13 -12.94 -18.49
N ALA A 302 28.14 -14.20 -18.94
CA ALA A 302 27.49 -14.64 -20.17
C ALA A 302 25.96 -14.50 -20.15
N TRP A 303 25.35 -14.33 -18.98
CA TRP A 303 23.90 -14.14 -18.79
C TRP A 303 23.49 -12.69 -18.64
N VAL A 304 24.45 -11.79 -18.54
CA VAL A 304 24.21 -10.34 -18.40
C VAL A 304 23.63 -9.77 -19.68
N LYS A 305 22.56 -8.99 -19.55
CA LYS A 305 21.93 -8.23 -20.64
C LYS A 305 22.27 -6.75 -20.50
N ASP A 306 22.13 -5.97 -21.56
CA ASP A 306 22.34 -4.50 -21.53
C ASP A 306 21.51 -3.81 -20.44
N SER A 307 20.33 -4.35 -20.16
CA SER A 307 19.42 -3.82 -19.13
C SER A 307 19.74 -4.25 -17.70
N THR A 308 20.75 -5.12 -17.48
CA THR A 308 21.09 -5.64 -16.14
C THR A 308 21.76 -4.59 -15.26
N PHE A 309 22.71 -3.87 -15.84
CA PHE A 309 23.48 -2.81 -15.16
C PHE A 309 23.34 -1.48 -15.91
N PRO A 310 22.14 -0.87 -15.94
CA PRO A 310 21.93 0.40 -16.64
C PRO A 310 22.85 1.49 -16.07
N THR A 311 23.06 2.57 -16.81
CA THR A 311 23.76 3.74 -16.28
C THR A 311 22.82 4.54 -15.40
N TRP A 312 23.38 5.43 -14.56
CA TRP A 312 22.57 6.39 -13.79
C TRP A 312 21.67 7.21 -14.70
N GLU A 313 22.21 7.69 -15.80
CA GLU A 313 21.51 8.51 -16.80
C GLU A 313 20.31 7.77 -17.39
N THR A 314 20.48 6.49 -17.72
CA THR A 314 19.37 5.66 -18.22
C THR A 314 18.24 5.54 -17.19
N LEU A 315 18.57 5.31 -15.91
CA LEU A 315 17.53 5.21 -14.87
C LEU A 315 16.91 6.57 -14.54
N PHE A 316 17.68 7.64 -14.65
CA PHE A 316 17.18 9.00 -14.50
C PHE A 316 16.12 9.32 -15.58
N GLU A 317 16.40 9.01 -16.84
CA GLU A 317 15.44 9.16 -17.94
C GLU A 317 14.22 8.26 -17.73
N ASP A 318 14.42 6.97 -17.39
CA ASP A 318 13.35 6.02 -17.07
C ASP A 318 12.43 6.52 -15.96
N PHE A 319 13.00 7.15 -14.93
CA PHE A 319 12.24 7.68 -13.79
C PHE A 319 11.25 8.77 -14.23
N PHE A 320 11.67 9.70 -15.07
CA PHE A 320 10.79 10.75 -15.57
C PHE A 320 9.80 10.22 -16.62
N LEU A 321 10.22 9.32 -17.51
CA LEU A 321 9.33 8.67 -18.49
C LEU A 321 8.23 7.86 -17.79
N ASN A 322 8.56 7.11 -16.75
CA ASN A 322 7.59 6.38 -15.96
C ASN A 322 6.60 7.32 -15.25
N SER A 323 7.08 8.50 -14.85
CA SER A 323 6.25 9.52 -14.21
C SER A 323 5.27 10.16 -15.21
N GLU A 324 5.72 10.44 -16.42
CA GLU A 324 4.85 10.92 -17.52
C GLU A 324 3.82 9.87 -17.92
N HIS A 325 4.22 8.60 -18.02
CA HIS A 325 3.30 7.48 -18.29
C HIS A 325 2.25 7.32 -17.21
N ALA A 326 2.60 7.47 -15.94
CA ALA A 326 1.65 7.43 -14.84
C ALA A 326 0.63 8.57 -14.96
N LEU A 327 1.08 9.79 -15.20
CA LEU A 327 0.23 10.97 -15.40
C LEU A 327 -0.64 10.81 -16.66
N TYR A 328 -0.07 10.38 -17.79
CA TYR A 328 -0.76 10.20 -19.06
C TYR A 328 -1.83 9.09 -18.99
N THR A 329 -1.60 8.03 -18.23
CA THR A 329 -2.61 6.98 -17.99
C THR A 329 -3.78 7.53 -17.18
N TYR A 330 -3.53 8.48 -16.27
CA TYR A 330 -4.57 9.16 -15.51
C TYR A 330 -5.40 10.11 -16.39
N GLU A 331 -4.78 10.86 -17.30
CA GLU A 331 -5.47 11.83 -18.18
C GLU A 331 -6.26 11.16 -19.31
N ASN A 332 -5.69 10.19 -20.01
CA ASN A 332 -6.34 9.53 -21.15
C ASN A 332 -7.55 8.67 -20.78
N ASP A 333 -7.57 8.12 -19.57
CA ASP A 333 -8.75 7.39 -19.12
C ASP A 333 -9.99 8.31 -18.94
N PHE A 334 -9.78 9.62 -18.72
CA PHE A 334 -10.87 10.61 -18.71
C PHE A 334 -11.32 11.05 -20.11
N LEU A 335 -10.41 11.06 -21.07
CA LEU A 335 -10.71 11.49 -22.45
C LEU A 335 -11.43 10.40 -23.26
N ASN A 336 -11.25 9.12 -22.90
CA ASN A 336 -11.92 7.99 -23.56
C ASN A 336 -13.31 7.66 -22.99
N GLU A 337 -13.77 8.35 -21.95
CA GLU A 337 -15.10 8.16 -21.33
C GLU A 337 -16.15 9.19 -21.78
N ASN A 338 -15.89 9.98 -22.80
CA ASN A 338 -16.94 10.74 -23.50
C ASN A 338 -17.43 9.94 -24.72
N PRO A 339 -18.50 9.18 -24.61
CA PRO A 339 -19.20 8.68 -25.79
C PRO A 339 -20.17 9.75 -26.27
N GLU A 340 -19.66 10.75 -26.99
CA GLU A 340 -20.49 11.39 -28.02
C GLU A 340 -20.26 10.60 -29.32
N ASN A 341 -21.10 9.59 -29.50
CA ASN A 341 -21.79 9.25 -30.73
C ASN A 341 -22.68 8.02 -30.52
#